data_987e4b68982b81cd9090625b17c2279f
#
_entry.id   987e4b68982b81cd9090625b17c2279f
#
_cell.length_a   1.000
_cell.length_b   1.000
_cell.length_c   1.000
_cell.angle_alpha   90.00
_cell.angle_beta   90.00
_cell.angle_gamma   90.00
#
_symmetry.space_group_name_H-M   'P 1'
#
loop_
_entity.id
_entity.type
_entity.pdbx_description
1 polymer ?
#
loop_
_entity_poly.entity_id
_entity_poly.type
_entity_poly.pdbx_seq_one_letter_code
_entity_poly.pdbx_strand_id
1 'polypeptide(L)'
;MAKSPAVELGSESSWSRVFTVEDVRAFSEVSGDRGVHHVELDAHGRLMVQGLLTATLPTKLGGDLNYLARVMVFEFLRPVFTGDRLDCVSTATKVERQPGRTYAEFAISCTNQAGKEVFRASTKGVILD
;
A
#
# COMPACT_ATOMS: atom_id res chain seq x y z
N MET A 1 -8.38 24.50 1.90
CA MET A 1 -7.92 23.11 1.99
C MET A 1 -7.53 22.75 3.41
N ALA A 2 -7.91 21.58 3.84
CA ALA A 2 -7.47 21.08 5.14
C ALA A 2 -5.96 20.85 5.12
N LYS A 3 -5.29 21.16 6.24
CA LYS A 3 -3.89 20.81 6.40
C LYS A 3 -3.74 19.29 6.59
N SER A 4 -2.63 18.75 6.14
CA SER A 4 -2.28 17.37 6.42
C SER A 4 -2.12 17.16 7.93
N PRO A 5 -2.50 15.98 8.46
CA PRO A 5 -2.22 15.65 9.85
C PRO A 5 -0.73 15.80 10.17
N ALA A 6 -0.42 16.24 11.38
CA ALA A 6 0.95 16.31 11.83
C ALA A 6 1.51 14.89 11.99
N VAL A 7 2.70 14.66 11.45
CA VAL A 7 3.40 13.38 11.56
C VAL A 7 4.58 13.54 12.51
N GLU A 8 4.66 12.63 13.47
CA GLU A 8 5.74 12.55 14.44
C GLU A 8 6.49 11.23 14.25
N LEU A 9 7.74 11.18 14.70
CA LEU A 9 8.49 9.94 14.72
C LEU A 9 7.71 8.87 15.50
N GLY A 10 7.53 7.70 14.90
CA GLY A 10 6.75 6.60 15.48
C GLY A 10 5.24 6.68 15.23
N SER A 11 4.74 7.76 14.61
CA SER A 11 3.31 7.83 14.23
C SER A 11 2.95 6.66 13.34
N GLU A 12 1.80 6.05 13.64
CA GLU A 12 1.26 4.94 12.84
C GLU A 12 -0.04 5.34 12.16
N SER A 13 -0.23 4.85 10.95
CA SER A 13 -1.51 4.88 10.27
C SER A 13 -1.80 3.50 9.69
N SER A 14 -3.07 3.18 9.52
CA SER A 14 -3.48 1.85 9.08
C SER A 14 -4.66 1.92 8.11
N TRP A 15 -4.75 0.90 7.28
CA TRP A 15 -5.82 0.75 6.30
C TRP A 15 -6.02 -0.74 6.05
N SER A 16 -7.27 -1.18 6.10
CA SER A 16 -7.64 -2.58 5.85
C SER A 16 -8.53 -2.66 4.63
N ARG A 17 -8.34 -3.68 3.81
CA ARG A 17 -9.11 -3.86 2.60
C ARG A 17 -9.17 -5.32 2.16
N VAL A 18 -10.27 -5.67 1.48
CA VAL A 18 -10.43 -6.91 0.72
C VAL A 18 -10.48 -6.52 -0.76
N PHE A 19 -9.62 -7.11 -1.59
CA PHE A 19 -9.69 -6.91 -3.04
C PHE A 19 -10.64 -7.92 -3.67
N THR A 20 -11.50 -7.43 -4.55
CA THR A 20 -12.49 -8.24 -5.27
C THR A 20 -11.97 -8.62 -6.66
N VAL A 21 -12.67 -9.55 -7.31
CA VAL A 21 -12.39 -9.91 -8.70
C VAL A 21 -12.50 -8.68 -9.61
N GLU A 22 -13.51 -7.81 -9.36
CA GLU A 22 -13.68 -6.57 -10.13
C GLU A 22 -12.49 -5.62 -9.96
N ASP A 23 -11.95 -5.52 -8.76
CA ASP A 23 -10.76 -4.68 -8.49
C ASP A 23 -9.56 -5.16 -9.31
N VAL A 24 -9.31 -6.46 -9.31
CA VAL A 24 -8.19 -7.05 -10.05
C VAL A 24 -8.37 -6.86 -11.56
N ARG A 25 -9.59 -7.05 -12.06
CA ARG A 25 -9.91 -6.82 -13.48
C ARG A 25 -9.72 -5.36 -13.88
N ALA A 26 -10.17 -4.43 -13.04
CA ALA A 26 -9.99 -3.00 -13.28
C ALA A 26 -8.50 -2.63 -13.33
N PHE A 27 -7.70 -3.19 -12.43
CA PHE A 27 -6.26 -2.93 -12.41
C PHE A 27 -5.56 -3.54 -13.64
N SER A 28 -6.00 -4.71 -14.12
CA SER A 28 -5.49 -5.29 -15.36
C SER A 28 -5.74 -4.35 -16.55
N GLU A 29 -6.90 -3.70 -16.60
CA GLU A 29 -7.21 -2.73 -17.65
C GLU A 29 -6.32 -1.49 -17.56
N VAL A 30 -6.15 -0.93 -16.36
CA VAL A 30 -5.36 0.29 -16.16
C VAL A 30 -3.87 0.03 -16.39
N SER A 31 -3.36 -1.10 -15.91
CA SER A 31 -1.92 -1.39 -15.92
C SER A 31 -1.46 -2.08 -17.20
N GLY A 32 -2.35 -2.77 -17.89
CA GLY A 32 -1.99 -3.68 -18.97
C GLY A 32 -1.44 -5.02 -18.49
N ASP A 33 -1.36 -5.25 -17.18
CA ASP A 33 -0.91 -6.52 -16.62
C ASP A 33 -2.02 -7.56 -16.71
N ARG A 34 -1.91 -8.45 -17.70
CA ARG A 34 -2.86 -9.53 -17.99
C ARG A 34 -2.23 -10.90 -17.78
N GLY A 35 -1.32 -11.01 -16.82
CA GLY A 35 -0.77 -12.32 -16.44
C GLY A 35 -1.89 -13.31 -16.14
N VAL A 36 -1.70 -14.57 -16.52
CA VAL A 36 -2.76 -15.60 -16.43
C VAL A 36 -3.39 -15.67 -15.04
N HIS A 37 -2.57 -15.57 -14.00
CA HIS A 37 -3.03 -15.63 -12.60
C HIS A 37 -3.86 -14.42 -12.17
N HIS A 38 -3.86 -13.34 -12.96
CA HIS A 38 -4.68 -12.14 -12.72
C HIS A 38 -5.97 -12.11 -13.55
N VAL A 39 -6.09 -12.96 -14.56
CA VAL A 39 -7.25 -12.91 -15.47
C VAL A 39 -8.07 -14.19 -15.48
N GLU A 40 -7.48 -15.35 -15.14
CA GLU A 40 -8.17 -16.63 -15.07
C GLU A 40 -8.40 -17.04 -13.62
N LEU A 41 -9.67 -17.31 -13.28
CA LEU A 41 -10.03 -17.78 -11.94
C LEU A 41 -9.37 -19.12 -11.65
N ASP A 42 -8.90 -19.29 -10.42
CA ASP A 42 -8.36 -20.58 -9.96
C ASP A 42 -9.49 -21.57 -9.63
N ALA A 43 -9.13 -22.76 -9.16
CA ALA A 43 -10.08 -23.82 -8.81
C ALA A 43 -11.06 -23.41 -7.67
N HIS A 44 -10.73 -22.35 -6.91
CA HIS A 44 -11.55 -21.84 -5.83
C HIS A 44 -12.29 -20.55 -6.23
N GLY A 45 -12.30 -20.18 -7.49
CA GLY A 45 -12.97 -18.99 -8.00
C GLY A 45 -12.26 -17.68 -7.64
N ARG A 46 -10.94 -17.71 -7.46
CA ARG A 46 -10.14 -16.56 -7.06
C ARG A 46 -9.21 -16.12 -8.18
N LEU A 47 -8.87 -14.82 -8.17
CA LEU A 47 -7.74 -14.29 -8.92
C LEU A 47 -6.61 -13.98 -7.93
N MET A 48 -5.37 -14.11 -8.39
CA MET A 48 -4.23 -13.57 -7.64
C MET A 48 -4.21 -12.06 -7.83
N VAL A 49 -4.10 -11.32 -6.74
CA VAL A 49 -4.08 -9.86 -6.77
C VAL A 49 -2.70 -9.38 -7.21
N GLN A 50 -2.66 -8.40 -8.10
CA GLN A 50 -1.38 -7.81 -8.54
C GLN A 50 -0.66 -7.17 -7.34
N GLY A 51 0.65 -7.38 -7.26
CA GLY A 51 1.45 -6.79 -6.19
C GLY A 51 1.28 -5.28 -6.11
N LEU A 52 1.31 -4.58 -7.26
CA LEU A 52 1.14 -3.13 -7.28
C LEU A 52 -0.28 -2.70 -6.92
N LEU A 53 -1.29 -3.55 -7.09
CA LEU A 53 -2.62 -3.26 -6.58
C LEU A 53 -2.63 -3.34 -5.04
N THR A 54 -1.98 -4.34 -4.45
CA THR A 54 -1.84 -4.41 -2.99
C THR A 54 -1.06 -3.19 -2.45
N ALA A 55 -0.09 -2.69 -3.20
CA ALA A 55 0.68 -1.51 -2.87
C ALA A 55 -0.17 -0.22 -2.82
N THR A 56 -1.40 -0.24 -3.33
CA THR A 56 -2.31 0.90 -3.19
C THR A 56 -2.77 1.13 -1.75
N LEU A 57 -2.61 0.14 -0.86
CA LEU A 57 -2.91 0.31 0.56
C LEU A 57 -2.03 1.41 1.19
N PRO A 58 -0.69 1.32 1.15
CA PRO A 58 0.13 2.42 1.63
C PRO A 58 0.02 3.68 0.77
N THR A 59 -0.32 3.57 -0.50
CA THR A 59 -0.56 4.73 -1.37
C THR A 59 -1.72 5.58 -0.83
N LYS A 60 -2.80 4.95 -0.39
CA LYS A 60 -3.93 5.65 0.23
C LYS A 60 -3.50 6.37 1.50
N LEU A 61 -2.71 5.71 2.34
CA LEU A 61 -2.21 6.30 3.58
C LEU A 61 -1.31 7.51 3.32
N GLY A 62 -0.47 7.42 2.29
CA GLY A 62 0.34 8.56 1.85
C GLY A 62 -0.51 9.71 1.32
N GLY A 63 -1.56 9.41 0.56
CA GLY A 63 -2.49 10.41 0.05
C GLY A 63 -3.18 11.19 1.17
N ASP A 64 -3.56 10.52 2.25
CA ASP A 64 -4.17 11.15 3.42
C ASP A 64 -3.24 12.18 4.08
N LEU A 65 -1.94 12.03 3.93
CA LEU A 65 -0.92 12.91 4.50
C LEU A 65 -0.40 13.95 3.51
N ASN A 66 -0.87 13.96 2.27
CA ASN A 66 -0.27 14.72 1.16
C ASN A 66 1.21 14.37 0.97
N TYR A 67 1.52 13.08 1.16
CA TYR A 67 2.87 12.57 1.01
C TYR A 67 3.21 12.35 -0.46
N LEU A 68 4.34 12.89 -0.87
CA LEU A 68 4.90 12.67 -2.19
C LEU A 68 6.11 11.75 -2.03
N ALA A 69 5.90 10.45 -2.26
CA ALA A 69 6.96 9.47 -2.19
C ALA A 69 7.91 9.63 -3.38
N ARG A 70 9.20 9.65 -3.10
CA ARG A 70 10.26 9.72 -4.12
C ARG A 70 10.95 8.39 -4.32
N VAL A 71 11.03 7.59 -3.26
CA VAL A 71 11.61 6.24 -3.28
C VAL A 71 10.63 5.32 -2.59
N MET A 72 10.35 4.20 -3.25
CA MET A 72 9.54 3.11 -2.70
C MET A 72 10.27 1.81 -2.95
N VAL A 73 10.46 1.03 -1.89
CA VAL A 73 11.03 -0.31 -1.99
C VAL A 73 10.02 -1.29 -1.43
N PHE A 74 9.58 -2.24 -2.26
CA PHE A 74 8.62 -3.27 -1.88
C PHE A 74 9.25 -4.66 -2.00
N GLU A 75 8.98 -5.50 -1.02
CA GLU A 75 9.24 -6.94 -1.08
C GLU A 75 7.90 -7.65 -0.96
N PHE A 76 7.53 -8.39 -2.00
CA PHE A 76 6.29 -9.18 -2.04
C PHE A 76 6.63 -10.59 -1.57
N LEU A 77 6.20 -10.92 -0.36
CA LEU A 77 6.64 -12.12 0.34
C LEU A 77 5.72 -13.32 0.12
N ARG A 78 4.43 -13.07 -0.12
CA ARG A 78 3.42 -14.11 -0.32
C ARG A 78 2.37 -13.64 -1.31
N PRO A 79 1.79 -14.57 -2.11
CA PRO A 79 0.69 -14.20 -2.98
C PRO A 79 -0.54 -13.79 -2.18
N VAL A 80 -1.31 -12.87 -2.75
CA VAL A 80 -2.58 -12.41 -2.22
C VAL A 80 -3.65 -12.82 -3.21
N PHE A 81 -4.75 -13.36 -2.71
CA PHE A 81 -5.90 -13.77 -3.55
C PHE A 81 -7.10 -12.88 -3.25
N THR A 82 -7.97 -12.76 -4.24
CA THR A 82 -9.24 -12.05 -4.04
C THR A 82 -10.01 -12.69 -2.89
N GLY A 83 -10.57 -11.86 -2.03
CA GLY A 83 -11.24 -12.30 -0.80
C GLY A 83 -10.35 -12.30 0.43
N ASP A 84 -9.01 -12.25 0.28
CA ASP A 84 -8.12 -12.11 1.43
C ASP A 84 -8.30 -10.73 2.07
N ARG A 85 -8.33 -10.68 3.39
CA ARG A 85 -8.32 -9.42 4.12
C ARG A 85 -6.88 -9.00 4.37
N LEU A 86 -6.56 -7.79 3.96
CA LEU A 86 -5.23 -7.20 4.16
C LEU A 86 -5.31 -6.07 5.18
N ASP A 87 -4.40 -6.12 6.14
CA ASP A 87 -4.20 -5.06 7.14
C ASP A 87 -2.83 -4.44 6.90
N CYS A 88 -2.82 -3.16 6.54
CA CYS A 88 -1.60 -2.42 6.25
C CYS A 88 -1.33 -1.42 7.37
N VAL A 89 -0.12 -1.41 7.89
CA VAL A 89 0.34 -0.47 8.91
C VAL A 89 1.57 0.26 8.38
N SER A 90 1.54 1.58 8.47
CA SER A 90 2.65 2.46 8.09
C SER A 90 3.14 3.21 9.32
N THR A 91 4.44 3.14 9.59
CA THR A 91 5.08 3.78 10.75
C THR A 91 6.12 4.78 10.28
N ALA A 92 6.05 6.01 10.79
CA ALA A 92 7.06 7.03 10.50
C ALA A 92 8.37 6.69 11.19
N THR A 93 9.42 6.46 10.41
CA THR A 93 10.75 6.09 10.90
C THR A 93 11.74 7.26 10.89
N LYS A 94 11.42 8.32 10.16
CA LYS A 94 12.18 9.57 10.14
C LYS A 94 11.23 10.71 9.82
N VAL A 95 11.37 11.81 10.56
CA VAL A 95 10.58 13.03 10.34
C VAL A 95 11.52 14.22 10.51
N GLU A 96 11.61 15.06 9.49
CA GLU A 96 12.49 16.22 9.47
C GLU A 96 11.72 17.40 8.89
N ARG A 97 11.41 18.36 9.76
CA ARG A 97 10.69 19.57 9.38
C ARG A 97 11.58 20.47 8.54
N GLN A 98 11.05 20.98 7.44
CA GLN A 98 11.73 21.91 6.54
C GLN A 98 10.77 23.04 6.18
N PRO A 99 11.26 24.21 5.71
CA PRO A 99 10.36 25.28 5.25
C PRO A 99 9.45 24.78 4.12
N GLY A 100 8.13 24.88 4.33
CA GLY A 100 7.11 24.54 3.34
C GLY A 100 6.86 23.07 3.14
N ARG A 101 7.60 22.18 3.82
CA ARG A 101 7.42 20.73 3.68
C ARG A 101 8.02 19.99 4.86
N THR A 102 7.68 18.72 4.98
CA THR A 102 8.29 17.82 5.96
C THR A 102 8.85 16.60 5.23
N TYR A 103 10.15 16.37 5.37
CA TYR A 103 10.75 15.12 4.89
C TYR A 103 10.34 13.99 5.83
N ALA A 104 9.93 12.86 5.29
CA ALA A 104 9.53 11.70 6.09
C ALA A 104 9.88 10.39 5.41
N GLU A 105 10.22 9.40 6.23
CA GLU A 105 10.43 8.01 5.81
C GLU A 105 9.45 7.14 6.58
N PHE A 106 8.93 6.12 5.91
CA PHE A 106 7.96 5.19 6.50
C PHE A 106 8.41 3.75 6.30
N ALA A 107 8.18 2.93 7.30
CA ALA A 107 8.24 1.47 7.20
C ALA A 107 6.82 0.93 7.18
N ILE A 108 6.54 0.01 6.27
CA ILE A 108 5.19 -0.48 5.99
C ILE A 108 5.20 -2.00 6.08
N SER A 109 4.21 -2.55 6.76
CA SER A 109 3.96 -3.98 6.81
C SER A 109 2.49 -4.25 6.48
N CYS A 110 2.24 -5.25 5.67
CA CYS A 110 0.89 -5.68 5.31
C CYS A 110 0.75 -7.18 5.60
N THR A 111 -0.28 -7.52 6.34
CA THR A 111 -0.56 -8.90 6.75
C THR A 111 -1.92 -9.34 6.22
N ASN A 112 -2.08 -10.66 6.01
CA ASN A 112 -3.37 -11.25 5.63
C ASN A 112 -4.15 -11.67 6.88
N GLN A 113 -5.35 -12.26 6.68
CA GLN A 113 -6.24 -12.71 7.77
C GLN A 113 -5.62 -13.79 8.65
N ALA A 114 -4.58 -14.48 8.18
CA ALA A 114 -3.85 -15.48 8.97
C ALA A 114 -2.68 -14.87 9.75
N GLY A 115 -2.54 -13.54 9.72
CA GLY A 115 -1.43 -12.85 10.39
C GLY A 115 -0.09 -13.00 9.67
N LYS A 116 -0.09 -13.47 8.41
CA LYS A 116 1.13 -13.65 7.63
C LYS A 116 1.46 -12.35 6.88
N GLU A 117 2.70 -11.92 6.94
CA GLU A 117 3.17 -10.77 6.17
C GLU A 117 3.16 -11.11 4.68
N VAL A 118 2.41 -10.33 3.90
CA VAL A 118 2.30 -10.53 2.44
C VAL A 118 3.23 -9.61 1.69
N PHE A 119 3.45 -8.41 2.18
CA PHE A 119 4.53 -7.55 1.70
C PHE A 119 5.04 -6.66 2.83
N ARG A 120 6.24 -6.17 2.64
CA ARG A 120 6.80 -5.08 3.44
C ARG A 120 7.44 -4.07 2.52
N ALA A 121 7.49 -2.84 2.97
CA ALA A 121 7.98 -1.74 2.16
C ALA A 121 8.65 -0.67 3.02
N SER A 122 9.46 0.14 2.36
CA SER A 122 9.97 1.38 2.91
C SER A 122 9.81 2.48 1.88
N THR A 123 9.56 3.70 2.33
CA THR A 123 9.42 4.86 1.46
C THR A 123 10.19 6.04 2.00
N LYS A 124 10.61 6.91 1.09
CA LYS A 124 11.24 8.20 1.38
C LYS A 124 10.57 9.26 0.53
N GLY A 125 10.28 10.40 1.12
CA GLY A 125 9.63 11.47 0.39
C GLY A 125 9.36 12.68 1.25
N VAL A 126 8.41 13.52 0.80
CA VAL A 126 8.06 14.75 1.49
C VAL A 126 6.56 14.86 1.65
N ILE A 127 6.15 15.42 2.78
CA ILE A 127 4.77 15.84 3.02
C ILE A 127 4.68 17.30 2.65
N LEU A 128 3.77 17.64 1.76
CA LEU A 128 3.56 19.01 1.31
C LEU A 128 2.64 19.73 2.28
N ASP A 129 3.03 20.93 2.67
CA ASP A 129 2.20 21.78 3.54
C ASP A 129 1.01 22.36 2.79
#